data_1bbfc299529bd9d472a1966d096689e2
#
_entry.id   1bbfc299529bd9d472a1966d096689e2
#
_cell.length_a   1.000
_cell.length_b   1.000
_cell.length_c   1.000
_cell.angle_alpha   90.00
_cell.angle_beta   90.00
_cell.angle_gamma   90.00
#
_symmetry.space_group_name_H-M   'P 1'
#
loop_
_entity.id
_entity.type
_entity.pdbx_description
1 polymer ?
#
loop_
_entity_poly.entity_id
_entity_poly.type
_entity_poly.pdbx_seq_one_letter_code
_entity_poly.pdbx_strand_id
1 'polypeptide(L)'
;MYSRVSIVRDVIAYAVVLSMLGGCSSVERTLSTVVPSYASLPNGRDPMNPDEDSALGKRFSKGLFRTLQDQYARPLNILEISGGGPYGAFGSGVLVGWAETGTRPKFDIVTGISAGALLSTFAFLGEPEDDAVIADFFTGMKKDDVSPKAGGVLRFVFGDNSLMDNKPLIERLRKLITEKTLDRVAAEARKGRLLFVGLVNLDYRQLWAFDLTGLAASGEADALDTYRKILLASASPPLIFPPVEINGSLFADGGTRDRLLVAGLGEREAGSSSPATSDGGTFYVLFNDQAHSVARAIKPDIKGVIRSALQTMMGANMEATLLGAYVAAQANGYQFKLMNIPDSVQLGPDSFDFNPEIMKVLFERGLELGRNPSSWVAAPSPGQNASPWLIKLLNELRRER
;
A
#
# COMPACT_ATOMS: atom_id res chain seq x y z
N MET A 1 6.84 -21.75 59.04
CA MET A 1 5.43 -21.39 59.28
C MET A 1 5.02 -20.36 58.20
N TYR A 2 4.68 -20.83 57.02
CA TYR A 2 4.19 -19.94 55.98
C TYR A 2 2.79 -19.48 56.36
N SER A 3 2.59 -18.18 56.45
CA SER A 3 1.35 -17.59 56.97
C SER A 3 0.19 -17.90 56.02
N ARG A 4 -0.97 -18.32 56.56
CA ARG A 4 -2.23 -18.53 55.82
C ARG A 4 -2.64 -17.33 54.93
N VAL A 5 -2.11 -16.14 55.24
CA VAL A 5 -2.34 -14.89 54.50
C VAL A 5 -1.66 -14.89 53.11
N SER A 6 -0.49 -15.54 52.97
CA SER A 6 0.21 -15.64 51.67
C SER A 6 -0.54 -16.54 50.68
N ILE A 7 -1.05 -17.68 51.16
CA ILE A 7 -1.78 -18.64 50.34
C ILE A 7 -3.11 -18.02 49.82
N VAL A 8 -3.82 -17.31 50.67
CA VAL A 8 -5.08 -16.65 50.28
C VAL A 8 -4.83 -15.55 49.22
N ARG A 9 -3.73 -14.78 49.39
CA ARG A 9 -3.35 -13.75 48.41
C ARG A 9 -3.00 -14.36 47.04
N ASP A 10 -2.27 -15.48 47.04
CA ASP A 10 -1.86 -16.15 45.82
C ASP A 10 -3.06 -16.84 45.14
N VAL A 11 -3.98 -17.43 45.89
CA VAL A 11 -5.22 -17.99 45.36
C VAL A 11 -6.15 -16.92 44.79
N ILE A 12 -6.25 -15.75 45.45
CA ILE A 12 -7.03 -14.62 44.90
C ILE A 12 -6.37 -14.08 43.63
N ALA A 13 -5.04 -13.96 43.58
CA ALA A 13 -4.31 -13.54 42.38
C ALA A 13 -4.52 -14.55 41.23
N TYR A 14 -4.45 -15.85 41.51
CA TYR A 14 -4.75 -16.89 40.52
C TYR A 14 -6.22 -16.88 40.05
N ALA A 15 -7.18 -16.69 40.96
CA ALA A 15 -8.59 -16.60 40.63
C ALA A 15 -8.92 -15.35 39.78
N VAL A 16 -8.27 -14.21 40.06
CA VAL A 16 -8.39 -12.99 39.28
C VAL A 16 -7.78 -13.18 37.87
N VAL A 17 -6.62 -13.84 37.78
CA VAL A 17 -6.01 -14.16 36.47
C VAL A 17 -6.88 -15.15 35.69
N LEU A 18 -7.43 -16.18 36.34
CA LEU A 18 -8.33 -17.14 35.69
C LEU A 18 -9.68 -16.53 35.30
N SER A 19 -10.24 -15.62 36.11
CA SER A 19 -11.46 -14.91 35.71
C SER A 19 -11.22 -13.91 34.60
N MET A 20 -10.02 -13.33 34.47
CA MET A 20 -9.65 -12.48 33.34
C MET A 20 -9.42 -13.30 32.05
N LEU A 21 -8.99 -14.56 32.14
CA LEU A 21 -8.86 -15.47 30.99
C LEU A 21 -10.23 -16.01 30.49
N GLY A 22 -11.25 -16.02 31.34
CA GLY A 22 -12.63 -16.41 30.97
C GLY A 22 -13.45 -15.30 30.31
N GLY A 23 -12.94 -14.07 30.25
CA GLY A 23 -13.63 -12.90 29.72
C GLY A 23 -13.41 -12.60 28.24
N CYS A 24 -12.64 -13.40 27.52
CA CYS A 24 -12.61 -13.31 26.07
C CYS A 24 -13.91 -13.86 25.51
N SER A 25 -14.94 -13.02 25.41
CA SER A 25 -16.06 -13.32 24.50
C SER A 25 -15.46 -13.35 23.10
N SER A 26 -15.17 -14.54 22.59
CA SER A 26 -14.91 -14.75 21.17
C SER A 26 -16.21 -14.35 20.46
N VAL A 27 -16.25 -13.16 19.90
CA VAL A 27 -17.32 -12.81 18.96
C VAL A 27 -17.12 -13.75 17.77
N GLU A 28 -17.92 -14.82 17.72
CA GLU A 28 -17.94 -15.67 16.54
C GLU A 28 -18.39 -14.82 15.34
N ARG A 29 -17.49 -14.62 14.39
CA ARG A 29 -17.80 -13.96 13.13
C ARG A 29 -18.13 -15.01 12.08
N THR A 30 -19.23 -14.80 11.38
CA THR A 30 -19.53 -15.58 10.17
C THR A 30 -18.70 -15.04 9.01
N LEU A 31 -18.12 -15.94 8.22
CA LEU A 31 -17.38 -15.59 7.02
C LEU A 31 -18.31 -14.88 6.02
N SER A 32 -17.97 -13.65 5.63
CA SER A 32 -18.71 -12.93 4.62
C SER A 32 -18.38 -13.49 3.24
N THR A 33 -19.41 -13.78 2.46
CA THR A 33 -19.28 -14.22 1.05
C THR A 33 -19.54 -13.08 0.06
N VAL A 34 -19.64 -11.84 0.55
CA VAL A 34 -19.92 -10.67 -0.27
C VAL A 34 -18.62 -10.14 -0.89
N VAL A 35 -18.52 -10.19 -2.22
CA VAL A 35 -17.47 -9.53 -3.00
C VAL A 35 -18.07 -8.29 -3.65
N PRO A 36 -17.62 -7.09 -3.27
CA PRO A 36 -18.10 -5.87 -3.92
C PRO A 36 -17.75 -5.84 -5.41
N SER A 37 -18.60 -5.21 -6.21
CA SER A 37 -18.41 -5.11 -7.67
C SER A 37 -17.14 -4.33 -8.08
N TYR A 38 -16.62 -3.53 -7.17
CA TYR A 38 -15.38 -2.76 -7.29
C TYR A 38 -14.15 -3.46 -6.67
N ALA A 39 -14.24 -4.76 -6.33
CA ALA A 39 -13.14 -5.53 -5.75
C ALA A 39 -12.83 -6.79 -6.58
N SER A 40 -11.55 -7.17 -6.61
CA SER A 40 -11.07 -8.39 -7.25
C SER A 40 -9.76 -8.87 -6.59
N LEU A 41 -9.30 -10.08 -6.96
CA LEU A 41 -7.88 -10.41 -6.80
C LEU A 41 -7.03 -9.52 -7.72
N PRO A 42 -5.73 -9.37 -7.45
CA PRO A 42 -4.84 -8.56 -8.29
C PRO A 42 -4.83 -8.98 -9.77
N ASN A 43 -5.01 -10.26 -10.05
CA ASN A 43 -5.12 -10.80 -11.42
C ASN A 43 -6.53 -10.68 -12.04
N GLY A 44 -7.45 -9.95 -11.41
CA GLY A 44 -8.82 -9.76 -11.89
C GLY A 44 -9.78 -10.91 -11.58
N ARG A 45 -9.33 -11.99 -10.95
CA ARG A 45 -10.17 -13.12 -10.60
C ARG A 45 -11.12 -12.80 -9.44
N ASP A 46 -12.22 -13.54 -9.37
CA ASP A 46 -13.15 -13.45 -8.25
C ASP A 46 -12.50 -14.01 -6.99
N PRO A 47 -12.45 -13.25 -5.88
CA PRO A 47 -11.84 -13.71 -4.64
C PRO A 47 -12.50 -14.96 -4.03
N MET A 48 -13.78 -15.20 -4.34
CA MET A 48 -14.56 -16.32 -3.83
C MET A 48 -14.53 -17.51 -4.78
N ASN A 49 -14.33 -17.26 -6.07
CA ASN A 49 -14.19 -18.26 -7.10
C ASN A 49 -13.00 -17.95 -8.00
N PRO A 50 -11.75 -18.27 -7.59
CA PRO A 50 -10.54 -17.89 -8.31
C PRO A 50 -10.42 -18.42 -9.75
N ASP A 51 -11.26 -19.39 -10.12
CA ASP A 51 -11.33 -19.92 -11.49
C ASP A 51 -12.18 -19.04 -12.40
N GLU A 52 -12.92 -18.08 -11.85
CA GLU A 52 -13.74 -17.13 -12.58
C GLU A 52 -13.21 -15.70 -12.49
N ASP A 53 -13.54 -14.89 -13.49
CA ASP A 53 -13.30 -13.46 -13.44
C ASP A 53 -14.32 -12.78 -12.54
N SER A 54 -13.86 -11.91 -11.64
CA SER A 54 -14.72 -11.01 -10.87
C SER A 54 -15.46 -10.04 -11.81
N ALA A 55 -16.46 -9.31 -11.30
CA ALA A 55 -17.11 -8.24 -12.04
C ALA A 55 -16.08 -7.20 -12.53
N LEU A 56 -15.11 -6.85 -11.69
CA LEU A 56 -13.99 -5.98 -12.01
C LEU A 56 -13.04 -6.66 -13.01
N GLY A 57 -12.70 -7.93 -12.80
CA GLY A 57 -11.85 -8.71 -13.69
C GLY A 57 -12.44 -8.88 -15.10
N LYS A 58 -13.76 -9.06 -15.22
CA LYS A 58 -14.44 -9.06 -16.52
C LYS A 58 -14.32 -7.73 -17.27
N ARG A 59 -14.19 -6.62 -16.55
CA ARG A 59 -13.84 -5.32 -17.16
C ARG A 59 -12.40 -5.29 -17.63
N PHE A 60 -11.45 -5.94 -16.88
CA PHE A 60 -10.04 -6.04 -17.25
C PHE A 60 -9.79 -7.06 -18.38
N SER A 61 -10.34 -8.27 -18.26
CA SER A 61 -10.15 -9.35 -19.24
C SER A 61 -10.70 -9.02 -20.62
N LYS A 62 -11.70 -8.15 -20.70
CA LYS A 62 -12.16 -7.58 -21.98
C LYS A 62 -11.15 -6.58 -22.59
N GLY A 63 -9.92 -6.57 -22.07
CA GLY A 63 -8.86 -5.77 -22.63
C GLY A 63 -8.94 -4.30 -22.24
N LEU A 64 -9.29 -4.00 -20.96
CA LEU A 64 -9.35 -2.61 -20.50
C LEU A 64 -8.07 -1.85 -20.83
N PHE A 65 -6.89 -2.44 -20.64
CA PHE A 65 -5.62 -1.84 -21.08
C PHE A 65 -5.54 -1.67 -22.58
N ARG A 66 -5.99 -2.68 -23.35
CA ARG A 66 -6.06 -2.59 -24.80
C ARG A 66 -7.12 -1.56 -25.23
N THR A 67 -8.29 -1.56 -24.58
CA THR A 67 -9.35 -0.58 -24.82
C THR A 67 -8.87 0.83 -24.47
N LEU A 68 -8.11 1.01 -23.38
CA LEU A 68 -7.53 2.31 -23.05
C LEU A 68 -6.48 2.74 -24.08
N GLN A 69 -5.57 1.84 -24.50
CA GLN A 69 -4.61 2.13 -25.57
C GLN A 69 -5.32 2.44 -26.90
N ASP A 70 -6.30 1.63 -27.28
CA ASP A 70 -7.07 1.81 -28.53
C ASP A 70 -7.94 3.07 -28.45
N GLN A 71 -8.60 3.31 -27.32
CA GLN A 71 -9.47 4.47 -27.11
C GLN A 71 -8.69 5.79 -27.13
N TYR A 72 -7.47 5.80 -26.59
CA TYR A 72 -6.67 7.03 -26.53
C TYR A 72 -5.67 7.15 -27.67
N ALA A 73 -5.44 6.09 -28.45
CA ALA A 73 -4.45 6.04 -29.54
C ALA A 73 -3.08 6.63 -29.14
N ARG A 74 -2.70 6.47 -27.85
CA ARG A 74 -1.48 7.00 -27.27
C ARG A 74 -0.92 6.07 -26.19
N PRO A 75 0.39 6.16 -25.92
CA PRO A 75 1.03 5.46 -24.81
C PRO A 75 0.40 5.81 -23.45
N LEU A 76 0.24 4.83 -22.58
CA LEU A 76 -0.31 5.01 -21.23
C LEU A 76 0.79 5.34 -20.22
N ASN A 77 0.45 6.16 -19.22
CA ASN A 77 1.27 6.42 -18.06
C ASN A 77 0.65 5.74 -16.83
N ILE A 78 1.35 4.78 -16.26
CA ILE A 78 0.93 4.03 -15.08
C ILE A 78 1.85 4.39 -13.93
N LEU A 79 1.28 4.69 -12.76
CA LEU A 79 2.03 4.96 -11.53
C LEU A 79 1.64 3.94 -10.47
N GLU A 80 2.61 3.19 -9.99
CA GLU A 80 2.49 2.37 -8.79
C GLU A 80 3.21 3.01 -7.62
N ILE A 81 2.52 3.17 -6.48
CA ILE A 81 3.07 3.77 -5.27
C ILE A 81 3.08 2.72 -4.17
N SER A 82 4.28 2.34 -3.72
CA SER A 82 4.44 1.32 -2.70
C SER A 82 4.02 1.79 -1.31
N GLY A 83 3.76 0.83 -0.43
CA GLY A 83 3.77 1.05 1.01
C GLY A 83 5.13 1.54 1.52
N GLY A 84 5.17 1.93 2.79
CA GLY A 84 6.41 2.42 3.43
C GLY A 84 6.17 3.15 4.75
N GLY A 85 4.92 3.24 5.23
CA GLY A 85 4.59 3.97 6.46
C GLY A 85 5.07 5.43 6.40
N PRO A 86 5.85 5.92 7.40
CA PRO A 86 6.38 7.28 7.41
C PRO A 86 7.31 7.60 6.23
N TYR A 87 7.87 6.57 5.57
CA TYR A 87 8.72 6.76 4.39
C TYR A 87 7.93 7.21 3.15
N GLY A 88 6.60 7.17 3.18
CA GLY A 88 5.73 7.84 2.22
C GLY A 88 6.00 9.35 2.07
N ALA A 89 6.67 9.96 3.05
CA ALA A 89 7.19 11.33 2.95
C ALA A 89 8.15 11.50 1.77
N PHE A 90 8.97 10.48 1.46
CA PHE A 90 9.83 10.49 0.29
C PHE A 90 9.02 10.56 -1.01
N GLY A 91 8.05 9.65 -1.15
CA GLY A 91 7.17 9.63 -2.34
C GLY A 91 6.36 10.91 -2.50
N SER A 92 5.91 11.48 -1.38
CA SER A 92 5.27 12.80 -1.35
C SER A 92 6.20 13.86 -1.94
N GLY A 93 7.45 13.94 -1.48
CA GLY A 93 8.45 14.85 -2.00
C GLY A 93 8.73 14.65 -3.49
N VAL A 94 8.88 13.38 -3.94
CA VAL A 94 9.08 13.06 -5.36
C VAL A 94 7.93 13.57 -6.22
N LEU A 95 6.68 13.30 -5.84
CA LEU A 95 5.52 13.74 -6.61
C LEU A 95 5.44 15.27 -6.72
N VAL A 96 5.68 15.97 -5.61
CA VAL A 96 5.68 17.45 -5.59
C VAL A 96 6.85 18.02 -6.43
N GLY A 97 8.07 17.53 -6.22
CA GLY A 97 9.23 18.01 -6.98
C GLY A 97 9.10 17.72 -8.47
N TRP A 98 8.50 16.59 -8.84
CA TRP A 98 8.24 16.27 -10.24
C TRP A 98 7.17 17.18 -10.85
N ALA A 99 6.12 17.53 -10.09
CA ALA A 99 5.12 18.50 -10.54
C ALA A 99 5.71 19.87 -10.82
N GLU A 100 6.62 20.36 -9.98
CA GLU A 100 7.29 21.64 -10.14
C GLU A 100 8.08 21.74 -11.46
N THR A 101 8.54 20.62 -12.03
CA THR A 101 9.22 20.60 -13.32
C THR A 101 8.28 20.78 -14.51
N GLY A 102 6.96 20.65 -14.30
CA GLY A 102 5.97 20.63 -15.38
C GLY A 102 6.02 19.37 -16.28
N THR A 103 6.86 18.39 -15.92
CA THR A 103 7.06 17.16 -16.74
C THR A 103 6.33 15.94 -16.20
N ARG A 104 5.71 16.04 -15.01
CA ARG A 104 4.91 14.95 -14.45
C ARG A 104 3.71 14.69 -15.36
N PRO A 105 3.56 13.46 -15.91
CA PRO A 105 2.42 13.18 -16.76
C PRO A 105 1.14 13.08 -15.93
N LYS A 106 0.00 13.27 -16.59
CA LYS A 106 -1.28 12.84 -16.05
C LYS A 106 -1.34 11.32 -16.18
N PHE A 107 -1.42 10.61 -15.05
CA PHE A 107 -1.42 9.15 -15.05
C PHE A 107 -2.77 8.60 -15.47
N ASP A 108 -2.77 7.61 -16.34
CA ASP A 108 -3.98 6.92 -16.76
C ASP A 108 -4.44 5.92 -15.70
N ILE A 109 -3.48 5.29 -15.05
CA ILE A 109 -3.71 4.35 -13.95
C ILE A 109 -2.79 4.71 -12.80
N VAL A 110 -3.36 4.76 -11.60
CA VAL A 110 -2.60 4.88 -10.36
C VAL A 110 -2.97 3.72 -9.45
N THR A 111 -1.97 3.10 -8.84
CA THR A 111 -2.16 2.09 -7.81
C THR A 111 -1.45 2.51 -6.54
N GLY A 112 -1.96 2.07 -5.39
CA GLY A 112 -1.33 2.37 -4.10
C GLY A 112 -1.58 1.30 -3.06
N ILE A 113 -0.57 1.10 -2.20
CA ILE A 113 -0.67 0.26 -1.01
C ILE A 113 -0.17 1.04 0.19
N SER A 114 -0.83 0.95 1.35
CA SER A 114 -0.39 1.56 2.61
C SER A 114 -0.17 3.08 2.48
N ALA A 115 1.03 3.58 2.77
CA ALA A 115 1.40 4.97 2.54
C ALA A 115 1.15 5.40 1.08
N GLY A 116 1.38 4.49 0.12
CA GLY A 116 1.06 4.74 -1.29
C GLY A 116 -0.43 4.90 -1.56
N ALA A 117 -1.29 4.18 -0.85
CA ALA A 117 -2.74 4.36 -0.94
C ALA A 117 -3.17 5.76 -0.46
N LEU A 118 -2.54 6.27 0.60
CA LEU A 118 -2.81 7.61 1.12
C LEU A 118 -2.40 8.73 0.15
N LEU A 119 -1.36 8.48 -0.67
CA LEU A 119 -0.90 9.40 -1.72
C LEU A 119 -1.71 9.27 -3.01
N SER A 120 -2.23 8.08 -3.30
CA SER A 120 -2.72 7.68 -4.63
C SER A 120 -3.86 8.54 -5.16
N THR A 121 -4.82 8.92 -4.30
CA THR A 121 -5.96 9.75 -4.71
C THR A 121 -5.52 11.10 -5.28
N PHE A 122 -4.60 11.77 -4.59
CA PHE A 122 -4.14 13.11 -4.99
C PHE A 122 -3.10 13.03 -6.11
N ALA A 123 -2.26 12.00 -6.14
CA ALA A 123 -1.38 11.71 -7.28
C ALA A 123 -2.19 11.41 -8.57
N PHE A 124 -3.34 10.75 -8.44
CA PHE A 124 -4.27 10.47 -9.52
C PHE A 124 -4.96 11.74 -10.03
N LEU A 125 -5.46 12.60 -9.15
CA LEU A 125 -6.09 13.87 -9.51
C LEU A 125 -5.05 14.81 -10.15
N GLY A 126 -3.90 15.03 -9.49
CA GLY A 126 -2.69 15.61 -10.07
C GLY A 126 -2.75 17.12 -10.38
N GLU A 127 -3.65 17.86 -9.75
CA GLU A 127 -3.73 19.31 -9.86
C GLU A 127 -2.85 19.99 -8.78
N PRO A 128 -2.48 21.27 -8.90
CA PRO A 128 -1.61 21.95 -7.93
C PRO A 128 -2.11 21.93 -6.49
N GLU A 129 -3.42 21.99 -6.28
CA GLU A 129 -4.01 21.85 -4.95
C GLU A 129 -3.82 20.45 -4.36
N ASP A 130 -3.78 19.41 -5.20
CA ASP A 130 -3.54 18.04 -4.77
C ASP A 130 -2.08 17.85 -4.33
N ASP A 131 -1.14 18.52 -4.99
CA ASP A 131 0.28 18.51 -4.61
C ASP A 131 0.48 19.17 -3.24
N ALA A 132 -0.25 20.23 -2.93
CA ALA A 132 -0.24 20.84 -1.60
C ALA A 132 -0.77 19.87 -0.52
N VAL A 133 -1.81 19.09 -0.83
CA VAL A 133 -2.33 18.04 0.06
C VAL A 133 -1.31 16.92 0.25
N ILE A 134 -0.66 16.46 -0.82
CA ILE A 134 0.40 15.45 -0.77
C ILE A 134 1.54 15.93 0.14
N ALA A 135 2.00 17.17 -0.03
CA ALA A 135 3.05 17.76 0.78
C ALA A 135 2.67 17.82 2.27
N ASP A 136 1.48 18.39 2.59
CA ASP A 136 1.02 18.55 3.98
C ASP A 136 0.74 17.20 4.66
N PHE A 137 0.31 16.20 3.89
CA PHE A 137 -0.08 14.92 4.48
C PHE A 137 1.04 14.29 5.31
N PHE A 138 2.27 14.29 4.82
CA PHE A 138 3.40 13.70 5.52
C PHE A 138 4.20 14.74 6.31
N THR A 139 4.40 15.97 5.81
CA THR A 139 5.18 17.00 6.51
C THR A 139 4.43 17.64 7.66
N GLY A 140 3.10 17.71 7.58
CA GLY A 140 2.23 18.22 8.65
C GLY A 140 1.88 17.20 9.73
N MET A 141 2.42 15.96 9.66
CA MET A 141 2.19 14.92 10.64
C MET A 141 2.96 15.22 11.94
N LYS A 142 2.25 15.16 13.07
CA LYS A 142 2.86 15.36 14.39
C LYS A 142 3.04 14.02 15.07
N LYS A 143 3.96 13.93 16.01
CA LYS A 143 4.22 12.71 16.77
C LYS A 143 2.96 12.20 17.48
N ASP A 144 2.07 13.09 17.89
CA ASP A 144 0.82 12.75 18.57
C ASP A 144 -0.28 12.26 17.62
N ASP A 145 -0.13 12.47 16.29
CA ASP A 145 -1.06 11.97 15.28
C ASP A 145 -0.99 10.44 15.13
N VAL A 146 0.04 9.82 15.69
CA VAL A 146 0.23 8.37 15.74
C VAL A 146 0.61 7.97 17.15
N SER A 147 -0.38 7.98 18.05
CA SER A 147 -0.14 7.74 19.47
C SER A 147 -0.39 6.28 19.85
N PRO A 148 0.47 5.70 20.71
CA PRO A 148 0.18 4.42 21.35
C PRO A 148 -1.12 4.50 22.16
N LYS A 149 -1.93 3.45 22.12
CA LYS A 149 -3.10 3.34 22.99
C LYS A 149 -2.65 3.40 24.47
N ALA A 150 -3.39 4.11 25.29
CA ALA A 150 -3.18 4.11 26.74
C ALA A 150 -3.23 2.66 27.27
N GLY A 151 -2.21 2.25 28.03
CA GLY A 151 -2.04 0.85 28.48
C GLY A 151 -1.25 -0.05 27.52
N GLY A 152 -0.95 0.37 26.30
CA GLY A 152 0.01 -0.25 25.38
C GLY A 152 -0.06 -1.77 25.29
N VAL A 153 1.11 -2.43 25.48
CA VAL A 153 1.25 -3.90 25.38
C VAL A 153 0.35 -4.65 26.36
N LEU A 154 0.07 -4.10 27.54
CA LEU A 154 -0.78 -4.77 28.54
C LEU A 154 -2.22 -4.95 28.00
N ARG A 155 -2.80 -3.91 27.39
CA ARG A 155 -4.13 -4.02 26.76
C ARG A 155 -4.14 -5.00 25.59
N PHE A 156 -3.07 -5.02 24.80
CA PHE A 156 -2.90 -5.97 23.72
C PHE A 156 -2.90 -7.41 24.24
N VAL A 157 -2.19 -7.70 25.34
CA VAL A 157 -2.20 -9.02 26.01
C VAL A 157 -3.59 -9.38 26.54
N PHE A 158 -4.40 -8.38 26.95
CA PHE A 158 -5.75 -8.58 27.47
C PHE A 158 -6.84 -8.45 26.41
N GLY A 159 -6.53 -8.62 25.13
CA GLY A 159 -7.51 -8.77 24.06
C GLY A 159 -7.71 -7.55 23.16
N ASP A 160 -6.92 -6.49 23.30
CA ASP A 160 -6.93 -5.40 22.31
C ASP A 160 -6.26 -5.88 21.01
N ASN A 161 -6.82 -5.51 19.87
CA ASN A 161 -6.39 -5.99 18.56
C ASN A 161 -5.25 -5.18 17.93
N SER A 162 -4.73 -4.15 18.62
CA SER A 162 -3.68 -3.28 18.09
C SER A 162 -2.94 -2.48 19.16
N LEU A 163 -1.72 -2.05 18.82
CA LEU A 163 -0.85 -1.25 19.67
C LEU A 163 -1.14 0.25 19.59
N MET A 164 -1.66 0.72 18.45
CA MET A 164 -1.91 2.14 18.16
C MET A 164 -3.39 2.40 17.86
N ASP A 165 -3.81 3.64 18.01
CA ASP A 165 -5.14 4.12 17.63
C ASP A 165 -5.08 4.70 16.20
N ASN A 166 -6.07 4.42 15.38
CA ASN A 166 -6.21 4.95 14.03
C ASN A 166 -7.13 6.19 13.94
N LYS A 167 -7.69 6.66 15.06
CA LYS A 167 -8.58 7.84 15.09
C LYS A 167 -7.98 9.08 14.43
N PRO A 168 -6.70 9.46 14.69
CA PRO A 168 -6.13 10.64 14.04
C PRO A 168 -6.09 10.49 12.51
N LEU A 169 -5.77 9.30 12.00
CA LEU A 169 -5.80 9.03 10.56
C LEU A 169 -7.23 9.09 9.99
N ILE A 170 -8.21 8.56 10.71
CA ILE A 170 -9.63 8.65 10.33
C ILE A 170 -10.04 10.12 10.19
N GLU A 171 -9.73 10.97 11.18
CA GLU A 171 -10.07 12.38 11.15
C GLU A 171 -9.38 13.11 9.99
N ARG A 172 -8.11 12.77 9.71
CA ARG A 172 -7.36 13.33 8.59
C ARG A 172 -7.98 12.91 7.25
N LEU A 173 -8.32 11.65 7.09
CA LEU A 173 -9.02 11.15 5.90
C LEU A 173 -10.39 11.82 5.72
N ARG A 174 -11.15 12.06 6.79
CA ARG A 174 -12.43 12.78 6.72
C ARG A 174 -12.28 14.21 6.21
N LYS A 175 -11.19 14.88 6.55
CA LYS A 175 -10.91 16.25 6.08
C LYS A 175 -10.47 16.29 4.62
N LEU A 176 -9.71 15.31 4.16
CA LEU A 176 -9.10 15.30 2.84
C LEU A 176 -9.98 14.61 1.78
N ILE A 177 -10.62 13.51 2.15
CA ILE A 177 -11.52 12.77 1.26
C ILE A 177 -12.94 13.23 1.55
N THR A 178 -13.41 14.14 0.74
CA THR A 178 -14.73 14.79 0.85
C THR A 178 -15.60 14.39 -0.35
N GLU A 179 -16.90 14.74 -0.34
CA GLU A 179 -17.77 14.59 -1.51
C GLU A 179 -17.14 15.24 -2.75
N LYS A 180 -16.59 16.45 -2.61
CA LYS A 180 -15.89 17.12 -3.71
C LYS A 180 -14.71 16.30 -4.24
N THR A 181 -13.94 15.64 -3.37
CA THR A 181 -12.84 14.76 -3.78
C THR A 181 -13.39 13.56 -4.55
N LEU A 182 -14.46 12.94 -4.04
CA LEU A 182 -15.13 11.81 -4.67
C LEU A 182 -15.66 12.17 -6.06
N ASP A 183 -16.34 13.32 -6.18
CA ASP A 183 -16.86 13.84 -7.46
C ASP A 183 -15.75 14.05 -8.49
N ARG A 184 -14.59 14.57 -8.05
CA ARG A 184 -13.41 14.74 -8.92
C ARG A 184 -12.87 13.38 -9.40
N VAL A 185 -12.77 12.39 -8.51
CA VAL A 185 -12.36 11.03 -8.88
C VAL A 185 -13.36 10.40 -9.86
N ALA A 186 -14.66 10.54 -9.61
CA ALA A 186 -15.71 10.09 -10.53
C ALA A 186 -15.65 10.78 -11.88
N ALA A 187 -15.30 12.07 -11.92
CA ALA A 187 -15.10 12.80 -13.17
C ALA A 187 -13.93 12.26 -14.00
N GLU A 188 -12.83 11.88 -13.34
CA GLU A 188 -11.68 11.26 -14.01
C GLU A 188 -11.99 9.81 -14.44
N ALA A 189 -12.80 9.07 -13.66
CA ALA A 189 -13.32 7.75 -14.06
C ALA A 189 -14.12 7.80 -15.37
N ARG A 190 -14.93 8.84 -15.56
CA ARG A 190 -15.68 9.04 -16.83
C ARG A 190 -14.77 9.32 -18.03
N LYS A 191 -13.54 9.75 -17.79
CA LYS A 191 -12.50 9.90 -18.84
C LYS A 191 -11.72 8.59 -19.06
N GLY A 192 -12.10 7.49 -18.38
CA GLY A 192 -11.46 6.18 -18.50
C GLY A 192 -10.19 6.01 -17.64
N ARG A 193 -9.84 6.99 -16.78
CA ARG A 193 -8.72 6.86 -15.85
C ARG A 193 -9.09 5.97 -14.67
N LEU A 194 -8.11 5.28 -14.07
CA LEU A 194 -8.33 4.26 -13.05
C LEU A 194 -7.46 4.50 -11.82
N LEU A 195 -8.03 4.26 -10.66
CA LEU A 195 -7.36 4.32 -9.38
C LEU A 195 -7.65 3.06 -8.56
N PHE A 196 -6.60 2.33 -8.21
CA PHE A 196 -6.69 1.10 -7.41
C PHE A 196 -5.95 1.21 -6.09
N VAL A 197 -6.49 0.54 -5.08
CA VAL A 197 -5.85 0.40 -3.78
C VAL A 197 -5.84 -1.07 -3.37
N GLY A 198 -4.68 -1.54 -2.91
CA GLY A 198 -4.49 -2.91 -2.44
C GLY A 198 -4.67 -3.04 -0.94
N LEU A 199 -5.47 -4.03 -0.51
CA LEU A 199 -5.71 -4.43 0.88
C LEU A 199 -5.62 -5.93 1.02
N VAL A 200 -5.19 -6.40 2.20
CA VAL A 200 -5.30 -7.83 2.54
C VAL A 200 -6.62 -8.10 3.23
N ASN A 201 -7.42 -8.99 2.66
CA ASN A 201 -8.55 -9.60 3.35
C ASN A 201 -8.00 -10.64 4.33
N LEU A 202 -8.15 -10.37 5.64
CA LEU A 202 -7.63 -11.23 6.71
C LEU A 202 -8.39 -12.53 6.81
N ASP A 203 -9.69 -12.54 6.50
CA ASP A 203 -10.55 -13.73 6.56
C ASP A 203 -10.14 -14.73 5.47
N TYR A 204 -9.82 -14.24 4.26
CA TYR A 204 -9.40 -15.03 3.10
C TYR A 204 -7.88 -15.14 2.92
N ARG A 205 -7.09 -14.35 3.66
CA ARG A 205 -5.62 -14.30 3.58
C ARG A 205 -5.11 -13.99 2.17
N GLN A 206 -5.82 -13.12 1.46
CA GLN A 206 -5.57 -12.75 0.07
C GLN A 206 -5.41 -11.25 -0.08
N LEU A 207 -4.54 -10.82 -0.99
CA LEU A 207 -4.50 -9.43 -1.44
C LEU A 207 -5.67 -9.19 -2.40
N TRP A 208 -6.46 -8.16 -2.11
CA TRP A 208 -7.55 -7.71 -2.95
C TRP A 208 -7.23 -6.33 -3.53
N ALA A 209 -7.60 -6.10 -4.77
CA ALA A 209 -7.56 -4.81 -5.43
C ALA A 209 -8.94 -4.16 -5.41
N PHE A 210 -9.01 -2.89 -5.01
CA PHE A 210 -10.23 -2.10 -4.95
C PHE A 210 -10.17 -0.97 -5.96
N ASP A 211 -11.15 -0.91 -6.88
CA ASP A 211 -11.33 0.15 -7.86
C ASP A 211 -12.03 1.36 -7.20
N LEU A 212 -11.24 2.33 -6.80
CA LEU A 212 -11.74 3.57 -6.18
C LEU A 212 -12.44 4.48 -7.19
N THR A 213 -12.10 4.37 -8.49
CA THR A 213 -12.79 5.10 -9.55
C THR A 213 -14.18 4.53 -9.81
N GLY A 214 -14.30 3.20 -9.81
CA GLY A 214 -15.60 2.52 -9.92
C GLY A 214 -16.49 2.83 -8.72
N LEU A 215 -15.94 2.80 -7.50
CA LEU A 215 -16.66 3.16 -6.28
C LEU A 215 -17.11 4.63 -6.30
N ALA A 216 -16.24 5.56 -6.67
CA ALA A 216 -16.59 6.98 -6.74
C ALA A 216 -17.69 7.27 -7.78
N ALA A 217 -17.76 6.48 -8.85
CA ALA A 217 -18.76 6.62 -9.91
C ALA A 217 -20.02 5.76 -9.69
N SER A 218 -20.08 4.95 -8.63
CA SER A 218 -21.15 3.98 -8.41
C SER A 218 -22.50 4.63 -8.07
N GLY A 219 -22.47 5.81 -7.41
CA GLY A 219 -23.67 6.45 -6.87
C GLY A 219 -24.20 5.79 -5.59
N GLU A 220 -23.44 4.87 -4.99
CA GLU A 220 -23.81 4.24 -3.72
C GLU A 220 -23.84 5.28 -2.59
N ALA A 221 -24.84 5.21 -1.73
CA ALA A 221 -25.04 6.21 -0.66
C ALA A 221 -23.89 6.25 0.36
N ASP A 222 -23.18 5.14 0.54
CA ASP A 222 -22.06 4.99 1.46
C ASP A 222 -20.68 5.02 0.76
N ALA A 223 -20.64 5.36 -0.55
CA ALA A 223 -19.41 5.36 -1.34
C ALA A 223 -18.28 6.18 -0.70
N LEU A 224 -18.59 7.36 -0.14
CA LEU A 224 -17.61 8.20 0.53
C LEU A 224 -17.03 7.55 1.79
N ASP A 225 -17.87 6.94 2.61
CA ASP A 225 -17.42 6.27 3.85
C ASP A 225 -16.62 5.00 3.49
N THR A 226 -17.09 4.24 2.52
CA THR A 226 -16.38 3.05 2.01
C THR A 226 -15.03 3.40 1.39
N TYR A 227 -14.95 4.49 0.62
CA TYR A 227 -13.69 5.01 0.06
C TYR A 227 -12.67 5.30 1.18
N ARG A 228 -13.09 6.01 2.23
CA ARG A 228 -12.26 6.29 3.40
C ARG A 228 -11.83 5.03 4.14
N LYS A 229 -12.74 4.05 4.31
CA LYS A 229 -12.44 2.76 4.92
C LYS A 229 -11.40 1.97 4.12
N ILE A 230 -11.47 2.00 2.80
CA ILE A 230 -10.49 1.34 1.92
C ILE A 230 -9.09 1.95 2.14
N LEU A 231 -8.97 3.29 2.11
CA LEU A 231 -7.69 3.95 2.36
C LEU A 231 -7.16 3.67 3.77
N LEU A 232 -8.03 3.71 4.78
CA LEU A 232 -7.68 3.41 6.17
C LEU A 232 -7.20 1.96 6.33
N ALA A 233 -7.93 1.01 5.75
CA ALA A 233 -7.59 -0.41 5.81
C ALA A 233 -6.24 -0.69 5.16
N SER A 234 -5.99 -0.10 3.97
CA SER A 234 -4.72 -0.21 3.29
C SER A 234 -3.55 0.33 4.11
N ALA A 235 -3.79 1.35 4.95
CA ALA A 235 -2.79 1.96 5.83
C ALA A 235 -2.83 1.43 7.28
N SER A 236 -3.42 0.24 7.51
CA SER A 236 -3.56 -0.37 8.83
C SER A 236 -2.77 -1.69 8.93
N PRO A 237 -1.42 -1.64 9.15
CA PRO A 237 -0.62 -2.83 9.39
C PRO A 237 -1.15 -3.62 10.60
N PRO A 238 -1.34 -4.95 10.47
CA PRO A 238 -1.79 -5.79 11.58
C PRO A 238 -0.89 -5.63 12.80
N LEU A 239 -1.45 -5.78 13.99
CA LEU A 239 -0.82 -5.56 15.30
C LEU A 239 -0.49 -4.09 15.61
N ILE A 240 -0.20 -3.26 14.61
CA ILE A 240 0.08 -1.83 14.80
C ILE A 240 -1.23 -1.06 14.89
N PHE A 241 -2.10 -1.20 13.88
CA PHE A 241 -3.42 -0.57 13.83
C PHE A 241 -4.55 -1.61 13.83
N PRO A 242 -5.76 -1.22 14.28
CA PRO A 242 -6.92 -2.11 14.20
C PRO A 242 -7.25 -2.44 12.74
N PRO A 243 -7.65 -3.69 12.44
CA PRO A 243 -8.21 -4.01 11.13
C PRO A 243 -9.52 -3.26 10.90
N VAL A 244 -9.86 -3.04 9.63
CA VAL A 244 -11.05 -2.29 9.21
C VAL A 244 -12.07 -3.24 8.61
N GLU A 245 -13.31 -3.15 9.06
CA GLU A 245 -14.40 -3.94 8.50
C GLU A 245 -15.00 -3.24 7.27
N ILE A 246 -15.05 -3.97 6.15
CA ILE A 246 -15.69 -3.56 4.90
C ILE A 246 -16.57 -4.73 4.44
N ASN A 247 -17.87 -4.49 4.31
CA ASN A 247 -18.86 -5.48 3.85
C ASN A 247 -18.78 -6.83 4.60
N GLY A 248 -18.59 -6.76 5.92
CA GLY A 248 -18.54 -7.94 6.79
C GLY A 248 -17.23 -8.72 6.80
N SER A 249 -16.24 -8.35 5.98
CA SER A 249 -14.88 -8.89 6.02
C SER A 249 -13.91 -7.95 6.71
N LEU A 250 -12.86 -8.51 7.34
CA LEU A 250 -11.79 -7.73 7.96
C LEU A 250 -10.64 -7.53 6.99
N PHE A 251 -10.24 -6.26 6.84
CA PHE A 251 -9.13 -5.87 5.99
C PHE A 251 -8.01 -5.19 6.77
N ALA A 252 -6.81 -5.35 6.26
CA ALA A 252 -5.60 -4.75 6.79
C ALA A 252 -4.67 -4.30 5.64
N ASP A 253 -3.53 -3.73 6.01
CA ASP A 253 -2.51 -3.22 5.09
C ASP A 253 -2.10 -4.26 4.05
N GLY A 254 -2.20 -3.86 2.78
CA GLY A 254 -1.79 -4.68 1.64
C GLY A 254 -0.33 -5.08 1.67
N GLY A 255 0.53 -4.24 2.28
CA GLY A 255 1.96 -4.46 2.43
C GLY A 255 2.32 -5.68 3.28
N THR A 256 1.37 -6.27 4.01
CA THR A 256 1.58 -7.56 4.69
C THR A 256 1.69 -8.74 3.72
N ARG A 257 1.26 -8.57 2.48
CA ARG A 257 1.38 -9.59 1.43
C ARG A 257 2.25 -9.13 0.28
N ASP A 258 2.04 -7.91 -0.21
CA ASP A 258 2.85 -7.32 -1.27
C ASP A 258 2.95 -5.81 -1.10
N ARG A 259 4.07 -5.22 -1.50
CA ARG A 259 4.31 -3.77 -1.37
C ARG A 259 3.87 -2.96 -2.58
N LEU A 260 3.67 -3.61 -3.71
CA LEU A 260 3.12 -3.04 -4.94
C LEU A 260 1.88 -3.82 -5.34
N LEU A 261 0.92 -3.12 -5.88
CA LEU A 261 -0.23 -3.74 -6.51
C LEU A 261 0.08 -3.96 -8.00
N VAL A 262 1.02 -4.82 -8.33
CA VAL A 262 1.34 -5.20 -9.73
C VAL A 262 0.15 -5.95 -10.32
N ALA A 263 -1.01 -5.34 -10.12
CA ALA A 263 -2.27 -5.94 -10.44
C ALA A 263 -2.62 -5.65 -11.87
N GLY A 264 -3.00 -6.68 -12.56
CA GLY A 264 -3.82 -6.54 -13.74
C GLY A 264 -3.15 -5.86 -14.93
N LEU A 265 -1.79 -5.80 -14.98
CA LEU A 265 -1.13 -5.54 -16.27
C LEU A 265 -1.43 -6.65 -17.28
N GLY A 266 -2.33 -7.57 -16.88
CA GLY A 266 -2.80 -8.69 -17.65
C GLY A 266 -1.65 -9.67 -17.91
N GLU A 267 -1.78 -10.91 -17.46
CA GLU A 267 -1.08 -11.98 -18.14
C GLU A 267 -1.50 -11.89 -19.60
N ARG A 268 -0.57 -11.53 -20.46
CA ARG A 268 -0.77 -11.62 -21.88
C ARG A 268 -1.16 -13.07 -22.14
N GLU A 269 -2.36 -13.32 -22.67
CA GLU A 269 -2.75 -14.67 -23.04
C GLU A 269 -1.60 -15.30 -23.82
N ALA A 270 -1.07 -16.41 -23.30
CA ALA A 270 -0.03 -17.15 -23.96
C ALA A 270 -0.58 -17.56 -25.35
N GLY A 271 -0.08 -16.92 -26.40
CA GLY A 271 -0.57 -17.11 -27.76
C GLY A 271 -1.09 -15.85 -28.46
N SER A 272 -1.20 -14.71 -27.78
CA SER A 272 -1.50 -13.44 -28.45
C SER A 272 -0.34 -13.05 -29.36
N SER A 273 -0.50 -13.23 -30.67
CA SER A 273 0.49 -12.93 -31.70
C SER A 273 0.59 -11.44 -32.07
N SER A 274 -0.07 -10.56 -31.33
CA SER A 274 0.13 -9.12 -31.56
C SER A 274 1.50 -8.72 -30.98
N PRO A 275 2.42 -8.18 -31.81
CA PRO A 275 3.66 -7.65 -31.30
C PRO A 275 3.32 -6.58 -30.25
N ALA A 276 4.07 -6.56 -29.14
CA ALA A 276 4.09 -5.39 -28.28
C ALA A 276 4.39 -4.21 -29.21
N THR A 277 3.42 -3.34 -29.43
CA THR A 277 3.74 -2.10 -30.15
C THR A 277 4.80 -1.41 -29.33
N SER A 278 5.89 -1.02 -29.96
CA SER A 278 7.10 -0.44 -29.35
C SER A 278 6.84 0.85 -28.52
N ASP A 279 5.60 1.22 -28.33
CA ASP A 279 5.11 2.43 -27.66
C ASP A 279 4.00 2.14 -26.64
N GLY A 280 4.15 1.10 -25.78
CA GLY A 280 3.16 0.74 -24.75
C GLY A 280 2.92 1.82 -23.69
N GLY A 281 3.84 2.77 -23.55
CA GLY A 281 3.80 3.82 -22.53
C GLY A 281 4.86 3.67 -21.46
N THR A 282 4.66 4.31 -20.31
CA THR A 282 5.63 4.29 -19.20
C THR A 282 4.98 3.77 -17.93
N PHE A 283 5.67 2.83 -17.30
CA PHE A 283 5.33 2.25 -16.03
C PHE A 283 6.27 2.80 -14.96
N TYR A 284 5.74 3.69 -14.15
CA TYR A 284 6.45 4.33 -13.05
C TYR A 284 6.21 3.57 -11.76
N VAL A 285 7.28 3.24 -11.05
CA VAL A 285 7.24 2.69 -9.69
C VAL A 285 7.84 3.70 -8.74
N LEU A 286 7.04 4.23 -7.84
CA LEU A 286 7.48 5.07 -6.73
C LEU A 286 7.55 4.23 -5.47
N PHE A 287 8.78 3.85 -5.10
CA PHE A 287 9.03 2.90 -4.03
C PHE A 287 9.47 3.61 -2.75
N ASN A 288 8.59 3.66 -1.75
CA ASN A 288 8.78 4.35 -0.48
C ASN A 288 9.64 3.55 0.50
N ASP A 289 10.75 3.01 0.03
CA ASP A 289 11.80 2.36 0.83
C ASP A 289 13.09 2.32 0.02
N GLN A 290 14.16 1.80 0.63
CA GLN A 290 15.35 1.38 -0.10
C GLN A 290 15.05 0.11 -0.89
N ALA A 291 15.67 -0.06 -2.05
CA ALA A 291 15.43 -1.24 -2.90
C ALA A 291 15.97 -2.54 -2.28
N HIS A 292 16.75 -2.43 -1.21
CA HIS A 292 17.41 -3.56 -0.55
C HIS A 292 17.23 -3.49 0.96
N SER A 293 17.19 -4.66 1.61
CA SER A 293 17.16 -4.75 3.07
C SER A 293 18.50 -4.30 3.66
N VAL A 294 18.47 -3.30 4.52
CA VAL A 294 19.65 -2.81 5.25
C VAL A 294 19.59 -3.31 6.69
N ALA A 295 20.71 -3.87 7.17
CA ALA A 295 20.82 -4.33 8.54
C ALA A 295 20.68 -3.17 9.54
N ARG A 296 19.83 -3.34 10.56
CA ARG A 296 19.55 -2.32 11.57
C ARG A 296 19.48 -2.96 12.95
N ALA A 297 20.09 -2.32 13.95
CA ALA A 297 19.95 -2.75 15.34
C ALA A 297 18.55 -2.44 15.85
N ILE A 298 17.90 -3.43 16.45
CA ILE A 298 16.57 -3.28 17.07
C ILE A 298 16.69 -3.25 18.59
N LYS A 299 15.72 -2.64 19.25
CA LYS A 299 15.57 -2.77 20.70
C LYS A 299 15.07 -4.18 21.03
N PRO A 300 15.73 -4.92 21.95
CA PRO A 300 15.33 -6.28 22.30
C PRO A 300 14.16 -6.29 23.30
N ASP A 301 13.18 -5.42 23.11
CA ASP A 301 11.93 -5.41 23.84
C ASP A 301 10.79 -5.98 22.95
N ILE A 302 9.65 -6.30 23.57
CA ILE A 302 8.53 -6.93 22.84
C ILE A 302 8.02 -6.07 21.67
N LYS A 303 8.05 -4.74 21.81
CA LYS A 303 7.64 -3.82 20.76
C LYS A 303 8.63 -3.84 19.60
N GLY A 304 9.94 -3.77 19.91
CA GLY A 304 11.00 -3.83 18.92
C GLY A 304 10.98 -5.16 18.15
N VAL A 305 10.77 -6.28 18.85
CA VAL A 305 10.68 -7.60 18.22
C VAL A 305 9.46 -7.72 17.32
N ILE A 306 8.26 -7.31 17.78
CA ILE A 306 7.03 -7.33 16.95
C ILE A 306 7.21 -6.48 15.70
N ARG A 307 7.71 -5.24 15.83
CA ARG A 307 7.93 -4.34 14.70
C ARG A 307 8.95 -4.88 13.72
N SER A 308 10.07 -5.40 14.21
CA SER A 308 11.10 -6.01 13.36
C SER A 308 10.57 -7.25 12.62
N ALA A 309 9.78 -8.10 13.29
CA ALA A 309 9.16 -9.25 12.65
C ALA A 309 8.22 -8.82 11.51
N LEU A 310 7.36 -7.82 11.75
CA LEU A 310 6.49 -7.26 10.72
C LEU A 310 7.27 -6.67 9.55
N GLN A 311 8.32 -5.89 9.83
CA GLN A 311 9.19 -5.33 8.79
C GLN A 311 9.86 -6.41 7.96
N THR A 312 10.33 -7.48 8.62
CA THR A 312 10.94 -8.63 7.94
C THR A 312 9.93 -9.33 7.04
N MET A 313 8.70 -9.56 7.53
CA MET A 313 7.63 -10.19 6.75
C MET A 313 7.21 -9.32 5.55
N MET A 314 7.01 -8.02 5.79
CA MET A 314 6.63 -7.06 4.74
C MET A 314 7.76 -6.79 3.73
N GLY A 315 9.02 -6.98 4.14
CA GLY A 315 10.20 -6.81 3.28
C GLY A 315 10.65 -8.08 2.55
N ALA A 316 10.15 -9.25 2.96
CA ALA A 316 10.65 -10.54 2.48
C ALA A 316 10.56 -10.72 0.95
N ASN A 317 9.58 -10.11 0.31
CA ASN A 317 9.34 -10.22 -1.13
C ASN A 317 9.75 -8.96 -1.91
N MET A 318 10.41 -8.00 -1.27
CA MET A 318 10.66 -6.67 -1.85
C MET A 318 11.41 -6.73 -3.19
N GLU A 319 12.52 -7.46 -3.25
CA GLU A 319 13.30 -7.61 -4.48
C GLU A 319 12.51 -8.37 -5.55
N ALA A 320 11.76 -9.40 -5.14
CA ALA A 320 10.91 -10.17 -6.04
C ALA A 320 9.75 -9.32 -6.59
N THR A 321 9.15 -8.47 -5.75
CA THR A 321 8.08 -7.54 -6.16
C THR A 321 8.59 -6.53 -7.17
N LEU A 322 9.74 -5.88 -6.93
CA LEU A 322 10.34 -4.92 -7.87
C LEU A 322 10.73 -5.59 -9.19
N LEU A 323 11.29 -6.80 -9.13
CA LEU A 323 11.60 -7.57 -10.32
C LEU A 323 10.33 -7.97 -11.07
N GLY A 324 9.29 -8.43 -10.36
CA GLY A 324 7.99 -8.76 -10.93
C GLY A 324 7.38 -7.57 -11.68
N ALA A 325 7.40 -6.38 -11.07
CA ALA A 325 6.93 -5.15 -11.69
C ALA A 325 7.75 -4.81 -12.96
N TYR A 326 9.08 -4.97 -12.89
CA TYR A 326 9.95 -4.76 -14.05
C TYR A 326 9.64 -5.74 -15.19
N VAL A 327 9.57 -7.04 -14.89
CA VAL A 327 9.25 -8.08 -15.88
C VAL A 327 7.87 -7.88 -16.48
N ALA A 328 6.87 -7.56 -15.66
CA ALA A 328 5.51 -7.28 -16.12
C ALA A 328 5.47 -6.06 -17.07
N ALA A 329 6.18 -4.98 -16.73
CA ALA A 329 6.29 -3.81 -17.59
C ALA A 329 6.92 -4.18 -18.94
N GLN A 330 8.04 -4.95 -18.94
CA GLN A 330 8.72 -5.38 -20.16
C GLN A 330 7.83 -6.28 -21.02
N ALA A 331 7.18 -7.29 -20.40
CA ALA A 331 6.30 -8.23 -21.10
C ALA A 331 5.11 -7.53 -21.80
N ASN A 332 4.70 -6.38 -21.27
CA ASN A 332 3.61 -5.58 -21.83
C ASN A 332 4.08 -4.38 -22.70
N GLY A 333 5.39 -4.27 -22.98
CA GLY A 333 5.95 -3.24 -23.85
C GLY A 333 6.03 -1.84 -23.23
N TYR A 334 5.99 -1.74 -21.88
CA TYR A 334 6.16 -0.46 -21.18
C TYR A 334 7.62 -0.13 -20.93
N GLN A 335 7.94 1.17 -20.99
CA GLN A 335 9.19 1.67 -20.41
C GLN A 335 9.07 1.64 -18.89
N PHE A 336 9.99 0.95 -18.22
CA PHE A 336 10.00 0.91 -16.76
C PHE A 336 10.81 2.09 -16.18
N LYS A 337 10.28 2.72 -15.14
CA LYS A 337 10.90 3.82 -14.41
C LYS A 337 10.72 3.59 -12.90
N LEU A 338 11.82 3.47 -12.18
CA LEU A 338 11.84 3.28 -10.72
C LEU A 338 12.43 4.50 -10.02
N MET A 339 11.76 4.98 -9.00
CA MET A 339 12.27 5.94 -8.03
C MET A 339 12.14 5.32 -6.64
N ASN A 340 13.24 5.20 -5.92
CA ASN A 340 13.28 4.67 -4.56
C ASN A 340 14.18 5.51 -3.66
N ILE A 341 14.07 5.32 -2.34
CA ILE A 341 14.96 5.98 -1.38
C ILE A 341 16.39 5.50 -1.64
N PRO A 342 17.36 6.42 -1.89
CA PRO A 342 18.76 6.04 -2.09
C PRO A 342 19.36 5.36 -0.85
N ASP A 343 20.26 4.39 -1.06
CA ASP A 343 20.94 3.68 0.03
C ASP A 343 21.80 4.61 0.90
N SER A 344 22.20 5.77 0.36
CA SER A 344 22.92 6.80 1.12
C SER A 344 22.06 7.52 2.17
N VAL A 345 20.75 7.42 2.10
CA VAL A 345 19.84 7.99 3.10
C VAL A 345 19.77 7.08 4.31
N GLN A 346 20.15 7.61 5.47
CA GLN A 346 20.02 6.87 6.72
C GLN A 346 18.56 6.87 7.18
N LEU A 347 17.91 5.73 7.08
CA LEU A 347 16.59 5.53 7.62
C LEU A 347 16.65 5.19 9.11
N GLY A 348 15.66 5.61 9.88
CA GLY A 348 15.54 5.25 11.29
C GLY A 348 15.44 3.73 11.50
N PRO A 349 15.71 3.25 12.72
CA PRO A 349 15.69 1.81 13.03
C PRO A 349 14.28 1.20 12.95
N ASP A 350 13.26 2.02 12.91
CA ASP A 350 11.85 1.61 12.98
C ASP A 350 11.05 2.31 11.86
N SER A 351 10.61 1.53 10.87
CA SER A 351 9.77 2.03 9.76
C SER A 351 8.31 2.29 10.18
N PHE A 352 7.98 2.13 11.46
CA PHE A 352 6.71 2.54 12.05
C PHE A 352 6.87 3.71 13.04
N ASP A 353 8.07 4.32 13.10
CA ASP A 353 8.30 5.53 13.88
C ASP A 353 8.02 6.77 13.01
N PHE A 354 6.88 7.40 13.25
CA PHE A 354 6.47 8.64 12.58
C PHE A 354 7.22 9.82 13.19
N ASN A 355 8.55 9.84 13.02
CA ASN A 355 9.40 10.94 13.46
C ASN A 355 9.35 12.09 12.44
N PRO A 356 8.81 13.27 12.79
CA PRO A 356 8.65 14.40 11.88
C PRO A 356 9.97 14.87 11.25
N GLU A 357 11.09 14.78 11.98
CA GLU A 357 12.40 15.22 11.47
C GLU A 357 12.89 14.28 10.36
N ILE A 358 12.76 12.95 10.57
CA ILE A 358 13.12 11.96 9.54
C ILE A 358 12.20 12.12 8.33
N MET A 359 10.90 12.29 8.56
CA MET A 359 9.93 12.48 7.49
C MET A 359 10.22 13.74 6.66
N LYS A 360 10.62 14.82 7.32
CA LYS A 360 11.04 16.06 6.65
C LYS A 360 12.27 15.83 5.76
N VAL A 361 13.31 15.17 6.28
CA VAL A 361 14.53 14.84 5.51
C VAL A 361 14.17 13.98 4.30
N LEU A 362 13.28 12.99 4.47
CA LEU A 362 12.82 12.13 3.38
C LEU A 362 12.03 12.93 2.33
N PHE A 363 11.15 13.82 2.76
CA PHE A 363 10.40 14.69 1.87
C PHE A 363 11.35 15.61 1.06
N GLU A 364 12.29 16.27 1.70
CA GLU A 364 13.27 17.15 1.04
C GLU A 364 14.14 16.37 0.04
N ARG A 365 14.56 15.15 0.39
CA ARG A 365 15.29 14.28 -0.53
C ARG A 365 14.44 13.83 -1.71
N GLY A 366 13.19 13.48 -1.46
CA GLY A 366 12.23 13.16 -2.52
C GLY A 366 11.99 14.35 -3.46
N LEU A 367 11.82 15.54 -2.89
CA LEU A 367 11.63 16.79 -3.64
C LEU A 367 12.82 17.08 -4.57
N GLU A 368 14.04 16.95 -4.06
CA GLU A 368 15.27 17.12 -4.86
C GLU A 368 15.32 16.13 -6.03
N LEU A 369 15.09 14.85 -5.76
CA LEU A 369 15.11 13.82 -6.80
C LEU A 369 13.96 13.94 -7.78
N GLY A 370 12.77 14.33 -7.33
CA GLY A 370 11.61 14.58 -8.18
C GLY A 370 11.82 15.72 -9.17
N ARG A 371 12.56 16.76 -8.78
CA ARG A 371 12.96 17.88 -9.67
C ARG A 371 13.93 17.48 -10.77
N ASN A 372 14.54 16.30 -10.67
CA ASN A 372 15.49 15.79 -11.65
C ASN A 372 14.94 14.55 -12.38
N PRO A 373 14.43 14.69 -13.61
CA PRO A 373 13.88 13.56 -14.38
C PRO A 373 14.88 12.41 -14.59
N SER A 374 16.20 12.67 -14.56
CA SER A 374 17.24 11.63 -14.70
C SER A 374 17.40 10.75 -13.44
N SER A 375 16.75 11.11 -12.33
CA SER A 375 16.75 10.29 -11.11
C SER A 375 15.92 9.00 -11.24
N TRP A 376 15.03 8.92 -12.23
CA TRP A 376 14.28 7.71 -12.53
C TRP A 376 15.17 6.67 -13.20
N VAL A 377 15.35 5.50 -12.57
CA VAL A 377 16.16 4.41 -13.14
C VAL A 377 15.31 3.46 -13.97
N ALA A 378 15.90 2.95 -15.07
CA ALA A 378 15.19 2.12 -16.06
C ALA A 378 15.05 0.64 -15.66
N ALA A 379 15.67 0.22 -14.57
CA ALA A 379 15.59 -1.16 -14.06
C ALA A 379 15.95 -1.18 -12.57
N PRO A 380 15.42 -2.11 -11.78
CA PRO A 380 15.86 -2.31 -10.40
C PRO A 380 17.32 -2.78 -10.39
N SER A 381 18.09 -2.33 -9.39
CA SER A 381 19.44 -2.83 -9.16
C SER A 381 19.38 -4.07 -8.27
N PRO A 382 20.17 -5.13 -8.54
CA PRO A 382 20.26 -6.26 -7.63
C PRO A 382 20.93 -5.83 -6.32
N GLY A 383 20.43 -6.30 -5.18
CA GLY A 383 21.04 -6.07 -3.89
C GLY A 383 22.40 -6.76 -3.76
N GLN A 384 23.20 -6.35 -2.77
CA GLN A 384 24.52 -6.96 -2.50
C GLN A 384 24.43 -8.47 -2.21
N ASN A 385 23.29 -8.91 -1.66
CA ASN A 385 23.01 -10.32 -1.34
C ASN A 385 22.07 -10.99 -2.35
N ALA A 386 21.84 -10.36 -3.51
CA ALA A 386 20.98 -10.93 -4.54
C ALA A 386 21.52 -12.28 -5.00
N SER A 387 20.61 -13.23 -5.19
CA SER A 387 21.01 -14.56 -5.65
C SER A 387 21.63 -14.50 -7.05
N PRO A 388 22.63 -15.35 -7.35
CA PRO A 388 23.32 -15.35 -8.66
C PRO A 388 22.35 -15.49 -9.84
N TRP A 389 21.26 -16.25 -9.68
CA TRP A 389 20.25 -16.41 -10.74
C TRP A 389 19.50 -15.11 -11.01
N LEU A 390 19.20 -14.32 -9.97
CA LEU A 390 18.50 -13.03 -10.09
C LEU A 390 19.39 -12.02 -10.82
N ILE A 391 20.68 -11.97 -10.46
CA ILE A 391 21.66 -11.10 -11.15
C ILE A 391 21.75 -11.49 -12.64
N LYS A 392 21.80 -12.80 -12.92
CA LYS A 392 21.83 -13.30 -14.28
C LYS A 392 20.60 -12.90 -15.07
N LEU A 393 19.40 -13.13 -14.51
CA LEU A 393 18.12 -12.77 -15.15
C LEU A 393 18.03 -11.26 -15.45
N LEU A 394 18.36 -10.40 -14.49
CA LEU A 394 18.36 -8.95 -14.70
C LEU A 394 19.34 -8.53 -15.80
N ASN A 395 20.52 -9.17 -15.88
CA ASN A 395 21.51 -8.89 -16.92
C ASN A 395 21.05 -9.37 -18.30
N GLU A 396 20.34 -10.49 -18.39
CA GLU A 396 19.74 -10.99 -19.62
C GLU A 396 18.65 -10.03 -20.11
N LEU A 397 17.71 -9.66 -19.25
CA LEU A 397 16.62 -8.70 -19.56
C LEU A 397 17.14 -7.31 -19.95
N ARG A 398 18.34 -6.90 -19.47
CA ARG A 398 18.97 -5.64 -19.86
C ARG A 398 19.68 -5.70 -21.21
N ARG A 399 20.09 -6.88 -21.66
CA ARG A 399 20.81 -7.07 -22.94
C ARG A 399 19.90 -7.18 -24.15
N GLU A 400 18.64 -7.53 -23.91
CA GLU A 400 17.63 -7.66 -24.96
C GLU A 400 17.02 -6.30 -25.39
N ARG A 401 17.57 -5.21 -24.87
CA ARG A 401 17.29 -3.83 -25.25
C ARG A 401 18.42 -3.23 -26.08
#